data_4a55fd1a01700deb44e55929ae343405
#
_entry.id   4a55fd1a01700deb44e55929ae343405
#
_cell.length_a   1.000
_cell.length_b   1.000
_cell.length_c   1.000
_cell.angle_alpha   90.00
_cell.angle_beta   90.00
_cell.angle_gamma   90.00
#
_symmetry.space_group_name_H-M   'P 1'
#
loop_
_entity.id
_entity.type
_entity.pdbx_description
1 polymer ?
#
loop_
_entity_poly.entity_id
_entity_poly.type
_entity_poly.pdbx_seq_one_letter_code
_entity_poly.pdbx_strand_id
1 'polypeptide(L)'
;MNAPMPFQEFQISFGRHLRDPRGSERPAGVPARRAGLYRELLRNNLEGFLLACYPVSREVLGTRRWTRLVDAFFRDARCQTPYFREIPREFLRWLTETPALPVALPPWALELAHYEWVELALDVMEVSTPAHDPAGDLMDGRPVLAPALMNLAYQWPVHRIGPAWRPRKRQPVQLMVYRDAADAVRFIELNPVSARLVALLLEAGASGTATCRRIATELQHPDPAAVLAHGAALLEELRQAGAIPGAAS
;
A
#
# COMPACT_ATOMS: atom_id res chain seq x y z
N MET A 1 30.67 -17.07 -11.94
CA MET A 1 30.58 -15.99 -10.94
C MET A 1 32.01 -15.56 -10.64
N ASN A 2 32.42 -14.34 -11.05
CA ASN A 2 33.76 -13.83 -10.76
C ASN A 2 33.93 -13.58 -9.27
N ALA A 3 35.10 -13.91 -8.71
CA ALA A 3 35.44 -13.53 -7.34
C ALA A 3 35.33 -12.00 -7.17
N PRO A 4 34.80 -11.52 -6.05
CA PRO A 4 34.66 -10.08 -5.83
C PRO A 4 36.04 -9.41 -5.84
N MET A 5 36.09 -8.21 -6.43
CA MET A 5 37.30 -7.38 -6.38
C MET A 5 37.58 -6.95 -4.93
N PRO A 6 38.85 -6.68 -4.53
CA PRO A 6 39.18 -6.28 -3.15
C PRO A 6 38.34 -5.13 -2.60
N PHE A 7 37.97 -4.16 -3.45
CA PHE A 7 37.09 -3.05 -3.07
C PHE A 7 35.64 -3.51 -2.80
N GLN A 8 35.12 -4.45 -3.58
CA GLN A 8 33.79 -5.01 -3.38
C GLN A 8 33.72 -5.84 -2.09
N GLU A 9 34.77 -6.60 -1.78
CA GLU A 9 34.85 -7.35 -0.51
C GLU A 9 34.82 -6.40 0.70
N PHE A 10 35.57 -5.31 0.61
CA PHE A 10 35.54 -4.27 1.64
C PHE A 10 34.12 -3.68 1.81
N GLN A 11 33.45 -3.31 0.71
CA GLN A 11 32.09 -2.76 0.77
C GLN A 11 31.09 -3.76 1.38
N ILE A 12 31.17 -5.04 1.00
CA ILE A 12 30.32 -6.10 1.52
C ILE A 12 30.55 -6.31 3.02
N SER A 13 31.83 -6.43 3.43
CA SER A 13 32.18 -6.66 4.84
C SER A 13 31.82 -5.45 5.71
N PHE A 14 32.06 -4.25 5.22
CA PHE A 14 31.69 -3.03 5.91
C PHE A 14 30.18 -2.88 6.04
N GLY A 15 29.42 -3.12 4.97
CA GLY A 15 27.95 -3.11 5.00
C GLY A 15 27.36 -4.16 5.95
N ARG A 16 27.98 -5.34 6.07
CA ARG A 16 27.61 -6.36 7.08
C ARG A 16 27.85 -5.84 8.49
N HIS A 17 29.03 -5.29 8.74
CA HIS A 17 29.37 -4.73 10.06
C HIS A 17 28.46 -3.57 10.45
N LEU A 18 28.13 -2.68 9.51
CA LEU A 18 27.22 -1.57 9.80
C LEU A 18 25.81 -2.06 10.18
N ARG A 19 25.34 -3.16 9.58
CA ARG A 19 24.04 -3.74 9.93
C ARG A 19 24.06 -4.51 11.23
N ASP A 20 25.06 -5.35 11.43
CA ASP A 20 25.22 -6.17 12.63
C ASP A 20 26.66 -6.12 13.19
N PRO A 21 26.98 -5.11 14.01
CA PRO A 21 28.33 -4.97 14.60
C PRO A 21 28.71 -6.07 15.59
N ARG A 22 27.71 -6.82 16.09
CA ARG A 22 27.95 -7.92 17.05
C ARG A 22 28.18 -9.25 16.34
N GLY A 23 27.53 -9.46 15.21
CA GLY A 23 27.60 -10.69 14.42
C GLY A 23 28.64 -10.65 13.30
N SER A 24 29.34 -9.51 13.09
CA SER A 24 30.33 -9.39 12.03
C SER A 24 31.54 -8.54 12.44
N GLU A 25 32.72 -8.94 11.97
CA GLU A 25 33.96 -8.20 12.24
C GLU A 25 33.99 -6.87 11.51
N ARG A 26 34.61 -5.89 12.15
CA ARG A 26 34.83 -4.58 11.54
C ARG A 26 36.05 -4.68 10.61
N PRO A 27 35.92 -4.21 9.34
CA PRO A 27 37.04 -4.23 8.41
C PRO A 27 38.27 -3.48 8.94
N ALA A 28 39.44 -4.01 8.62
CA ALA A 28 40.71 -3.38 8.98
C ALA A 28 40.79 -1.94 8.43
N GLY A 29 41.39 -1.03 9.17
CA GLY A 29 41.54 0.37 8.77
C GLY A 29 40.32 1.25 9.01
N VAL A 30 39.16 0.71 9.43
CA VAL A 30 37.99 1.52 9.79
C VAL A 30 37.95 1.79 11.29
N PRO A 31 38.08 3.05 11.76
CA PRO A 31 37.93 3.38 13.17
C PRO A 31 36.54 3.05 13.71
N ALA A 32 36.43 2.47 14.92
CA ALA A 32 35.15 2.09 15.53
C ALA A 32 34.16 3.28 15.62
N ARG A 33 34.65 4.45 15.99
CA ARG A 33 33.86 5.69 16.08
C ARG A 33 33.24 6.05 14.73
N ARG A 34 33.99 5.93 13.62
CA ARG A 34 33.49 6.22 12.26
C ARG A 34 32.46 5.19 11.85
N ALA A 35 32.72 3.90 12.07
CA ALA A 35 31.73 2.85 11.79
C ALA A 35 30.41 3.10 12.55
N GLY A 36 30.49 3.49 13.84
CA GLY A 36 29.32 3.85 14.64
C GLY A 36 28.50 5.00 14.04
N LEU A 37 29.17 6.08 13.63
CA LEU A 37 28.52 7.24 12.99
C LEU A 37 27.83 6.85 11.66
N TYR A 38 28.50 6.06 10.81
CA TYR A 38 27.91 5.59 9.56
C TYR A 38 26.70 4.68 9.80
N ARG A 39 26.79 3.77 10.79
CA ARG A 39 25.66 2.94 11.18
C ARG A 39 24.46 3.78 11.61
N GLU A 40 24.67 4.74 12.48
CA GLU A 40 23.62 5.63 12.99
C GLU A 40 22.98 6.44 11.84
N LEU A 41 23.80 7.01 10.95
CA LEU A 41 23.33 7.75 9.80
C LEU A 41 22.45 6.89 8.88
N LEU A 42 22.91 5.68 8.51
CA LEU A 42 22.16 4.79 7.63
C LEU A 42 20.86 4.32 8.28
N ARG A 43 20.92 3.98 9.57
CA ARG A 43 19.73 3.54 10.32
C ARG A 43 18.71 4.68 10.44
N ASN A 44 19.14 5.90 10.70
CA ASN A 44 18.26 7.07 10.82
C ASN A 44 17.65 7.45 9.45
N ASN A 45 18.41 7.38 8.37
CA ASN A 45 17.89 7.58 7.02
C ASN A 45 16.82 6.53 6.68
N LEU A 46 17.09 5.25 6.98
CA LEU A 46 16.10 4.17 6.79
C LEU A 46 14.83 4.47 7.59
N GLU A 47 14.95 4.80 8.88
CA GLU A 47 13.80 5.15 9.73
C GLU A 47 13.05 6.36 9.16
N GLY A 48 13.75 7.36 8.61
CA GLY A 48 13.12 8.52 7.97
C GLY A 48 12.17 8.13 6.83
N PHE A 49 12.59 7.22 5.95
CA PHE A 49 11.71 6.71 4.88
C PHE A 49 10.51 5.94 5.42
N LEU A 50 10.70 5.15 6.48
CA LEU A 50 9.61 4.42 7.11
C LEU A 50 8.63 5.35 7.83
N LEU A 51 9.12 6.41 8.49
CA LEU A 51 8.26 7.39 9.18
C LEU A 51 7.42 8.22 8.21
N ALA A 52 7.94 8.49 7.01
CA ALA A 52 7.20 9.19 5.97
C ALA A 52 6.00 8.36 5.47
N CYS A 53 6.13 7.03 5.45
CA CYS A 53 5.07 6.13 4.96
C CYS A 53 4.15 5.60 6.07
N TYR A 54 4.67 5.39 7.30
CA TYR A 54 4.00 4.67 8.39
C TYR A 54 3.80 5.53 9.66
N PRO A 55 3.30 6.78 9.56
CA PRO A 55 3.18 7.67 10.72
C PRO A 55 2.19 7.13 11.76
N VAL A 56 1.03 6.60 11.33
CA VAL A 56 0.02 6.07 12.23
C VAL A 56 0.50 4.76 12.87
N SER A 57 1.06 3.84 12.09
CA SER A 57 1.66 2.59 12.60
C SER A 57 2.70 2.89 13.67
N ARG A 58 3.60 3.88 13.42
CA ARG A 58 4.60 4.33 14.38
C ARG A 58 3.98 4.80 15.69
N GLU A 59 2.93 5.60 15.59
CA GLU A 59 2.29 6.19 16.75
C GLU A 59 1.52 5.17 17.59
N VAL A 60 0.72 4.30 16.94
CA VAL A 60 -0.12 3.32 17.64
C VAL A 60 0.67 2.14 18.21
N LEU A 61 1.79 1.76 17.61
CA LEU A 61 2.70 0.73 18.14
C LEU A 61 3.57 1.27 19.28
N GLY A 62 3.84 2.57 19.28
CA GLY A 62 4.68 3.25 20.24
C GLY A 62 6.17 3.08 19.99
N THR A 63 6.99 4.01 20.52
CA THR A 63 8.42 4.12 20.26
C THR A 63 9.17 2.81 20.45
N ARG A 64 8.95 2.11 21.56
CA ARG A 64 9.72 0.90 21.91
C ARG A 64 9.55 -0.25 20.92
N ARG A 65 8.29 -0.52 20.47
CA ARG A 65 8.04 -1.57 19.48
C ARG A 65 8.57 -1.16 18.12
N TRP A 66 8.31 0.07 17.73
CA TRP A 66 8.76 0.64 16.47
C TRP A 66 10.27 0.54 16.31
N THR A 67 11.05 1.07 17.29
CA THR A 67 12.51 1.01 17.26
C THR A 67 13.02 -0.43 17.12
N ARG A 68 12.42 -1.39 17.83
CA ARG A 68 12.83 -2.81 17.71
C ARG A 68 12.54 -3.40 16.34
N LEU A 69 11.43 -3.01 15.69
CA LEU A 69 11.11 -3.42 14.32
C LEU A 69 12.11 -2.82 13.33
N VAL A 70 12.36 -1.53 13.40
CA VAL A 70 13.31 -0.84 12.51
C VAL A 70 14.72 -1.40 12.67
N ASP A 71 15.19 -1.63 13.89
CA ASP A 71 16.51 -2.19 14.15
C ASP A 71 16.67 -3.61 13.61
N ALA A 72 15.62 -4.44 13.75
CA ALA A 72 15.62 -5.79 13.19
C ALA A 72 15.55 -5.76 11.65
N PHE A 73 14.70 -4.93 11.08
CA PHE A 73 14.65 -4.74 9.62
C PHE A 73 16.00 -4.27 9.07
N PHE A 74 16.62 -3.26 9.68
CA PHE A 74 17.94 -2.77 9.28
C PHE A 74 19.02 -3.86 9.33
N ARG A 75 18.99 -4.75 10.34
CA ARG A 75 19.94 -5.84 10.51
C ARG A 75 19.67 -6.99 9.52
N ASP A 76 18.42 -7.43 9.40
CA ASP A 76 18.07 -8.73 8.81
C ASP A 76 17.58 -8.64 7.36
N ALA A 77 16.91 -7.54 7.02
CA ALA A 77 16.39 -7.35 5.67
C ALA A 77 17.51 -7.01 4.69
N ARG A 78 17.40 -7.58 3.49
CA ARG A 78 18.28 -7.26 2.36
C ARG A 78 17.45 -6.59 1.30
N CYS A 79 17.23 -5.29 1.46
CA CYS A 79 16.58 -4.49 0.43
C CYS A 79 17.40 -4.59 -0.86
N GLN A 80 16.77 -5.02 -1.94
CA GLN A 80 17.43 -5.18 -3.25
C GLN A 80 17.14 -4.02 -4.19
N THR A 81 16.21 -3.16 -3.80
CA THR A 81 15.84 -2.00 -4.60
C THR A 81 16.89 -0.88 -4.52
N PRO A 82 17.25 -0.25 -5.64
CA PRO A 82 18.06 0.96 -5.63
C PRO A 82 17.26 2.21 -5.29
N TYR A 83 15.93 2.13 -5.19
CA TYR A 83 15.06 3.29 -5.00
C TYR A 83 14.61 3.41 -3.54
N PHE A 84 14.92 4.53 -2.91
CA PHE A 84 14.55 4.80 -1.52
C PHE A 84 13.04 4.82 -1.30
N ARG A 85 12.25 5.23 -2.30
CA ARG A 85 10.78 5.21 -2.28
C ARG A 85 10.18 3.80 -2.15
N GLU A 86 10.96 2.75 -2.43
CA GLU A 86 10.52 1.36 -2.32
C GLU A 86 10.87 0.71 -0.97
N ILE A 87 11.67 1.36 -0.14
CA ILE A 87 12.03 0.85 1.20
C ILE A 87 10.78 0.56 2.07
N PRO A 88 9.73 1.38 2.07
CA PRO A 88 8.50 1.06 2.80
C PRO A 88 7.85 -0.25 2.32
N ARG A 89 7.83 -0.52 1.02
CA ARG A 89 7.33 -1.79 0.47
C ARG A 89 8.15 -2.98 0.96
N GLU A 90 9.48 -2.85 0.98
CA GLU A 90 10.38 -3.88 1.49
C GLU A 90 10.14 -4.15 2.99
N PHE A 91 9.87 -3.10 3.76
CA PHE A 91 9.51 -3.21 5.18
C PHE A 91 8.19 -3.94 5.38
N LEU A 92 7.15 -3.59 4.62
CA LEU A 92 5.86 -4.28 4.65
C LEU A 92 6.00 -5.76 4.32
N ARG A 93 6.75 -6.08 3.25
CA ARG A 93 7.06 -7.45 2.86
C ARG A 93 7.77 -8.19 3.99
N TRP A 94 8.80 -7.59 4.59
CA TRP A 94 9.53 -8.16 5.71
C TRP A 94 8.63 -8.41 6.93
N LEU A 95 7.75 -7.48 7.27
CA LEU A 95 6.77 -7.65 8.34
C LEU A 95 5.83 -8.85 8.10
N THR A 96 5.46 -9.07 6.85
CA THR A 96 4.50 -10.11 6.45
C THR A 96 5.17 -11.50 6.33
N GLU A 97 6.38 -11.55 5.82
CA GLU A 97 7.08 -12.81 5.49
C GLU A 97 7.97 -13.32 6.64
N THR A 98 8.32 -12.47 7.61
CA THR A 98 9.20 -12.90 8.72
C THR A 98 8.45 -13.76 9.71
N PRO A 99 8.84 -15.06 9.90
CA PRO A 99 8.11 -16.00 10.74
C PRO A 99 8.05 -15.59 12.22
N ALA A 100 9.09 -14.89 12.70
CA ALA A 100 9.20 -14.46 14.10
C ALA A 100 9.71 -13.02 14.17
N LEU A 101 8.79 -12.08 14.30
CA LEU A 101 9.13 -10.68 14.51
C LEU A 101 9.71 -10.45 15.92
N PRO A 102 10.58 -9.43 16.09
CA PRO A 102 11.22 -9.13 17.39
C PRO A 102 10.24 -8.63 18.45
N VAL A 103 9.00 -8.37 18.06
CA VAL A 103 7.91 -7.92 18.94
C VAL A 103 6.58 -8.52 18.49
N ALA A 104 5.68 -8.76 19.44
CA ALA A 104 4.30 -9.12 19.12
C ALA A 104 3.55 -7.91 18.57
N LEU A 105 2.89 -8.09 17.43
CA LEU A 105 2.06 -7.09 16.79
C LEU A 105 0.58 -7.29 17.15
N PRO A 106 -0.20 -6.20 17.28
CA PRO A 106 -1.65 -6.30 17.29
C PRO A 106 -2.16 -6.95 16.00
N PRO A 107 -3.31 -7.66 16.04
CA PRO A 107 -3.81 -8.43 14.89
C PRO A 107 -4.19 -7.56 13.67
N TRP A 108 -4.40 -6.27 13.86
CA TRP A 108 -4.69 -5.30 12.80
C TRP A 108 -3.44 -4.60 12.23
N ALA A 109 -2.26 -4.81 12.81
CA ALA A 109 -1.08 -4.00 12.51
C ALA A 109 -0.56 -4.18 11.08
N LEU A 110 -0.63 -5.39 10.52
CA LEU A 110 -0.20 -5.65 9.14
C LEU A 110 -1.16 -5.02 8.13
N GLU A 111 -2.47 -5.07 8.39
CA GLU A 111 -3.45 -4.40 7.53
C GLU A 111 -3.34 -2.88 7.60
N LEU A 112 -3.04 -2.31 8.79
CA LEU A 112 -2.77 -0.89 8.93
C LEU A 112 -1.51 -0.48 8.14
N ALA A 113 -0.42 -1.23 8.28
CA ALA A 113 0.79 -0.95 7.52
C ALA A 113 0.56 -1.06 6.01
N HIS A 114 -0.23 -2.05 5.55
CA HIS A 114 -0.62 -2.13 4.14
C HIS A 114 -1.43 -0.91 3.70
N TYR A 115 -2.40 -0.47 4.52
CA TYR A 115 -3.23 0.69 4.23
C TYR A 115 -2.41 1.98 4.07
N GLU A 116 -1.45 2.23 4.98
CA GLU A 116 -0.56 3.38 4.89
C GLU A 116 0.39 3.29 3.66
N TRP A 117 0.87 2.08 3.35
CA TRP A 117 1.72 1.88 2.18
C TRP A 117 0.97 2.08 0.86
N VAL A 118 -0.31 1.74 0.78
CA VAL A 118 -1.14 1.91 -0.43
C VAL A 118 -1.20 3.36 -0.87
N GLU A 119 -1.27 4.31 0.07
CA GLU A 119 -1.24 5.74 -0.25
C GLU A 119 0.04 6.10 -1.01
N LEU A 120 1.21 5.75 -0.47
CA LEU A 120 2.49 5.96 -1.12
C LEU A 120 2.58 5.22 -2.47
N ALA A 121 2.09 3.98 -2.53
CA ALA A 121 2.16 3.17 -3.74
C ALA A 121 1.39 3.81 -4.91
N LEU A 122 0.21 4.36 -4.65
CA LEU A 122 -0.59 5.06 -5.65
C LEU A 122 -0.03 6.45 -5.99
N ASP A 123 0.52 7.15 -5.01
CA ASP A 123 1.14 8.46 -5.20
C ASP A 123 2.31 8.40 -6.20
N VAL A 124 3.18 7.38 -6.05
CA VAL A 124 4.37 7.22 -6.91
C VAL A 124 4.15 6.36 -8.15
N MET A 125 2.92 5.90 -8.41
CA MET A 125 2.62 5.01 -9.53
C MET A 125 2.71 5.77 -10.85
N GLU A 126 3.57 5.31 -11.76
CA GLU A 126 3.77 5.89 -13.09
C GLU A 126 2.78 5.24 -14.08
N VAL A 127 1.60 5.83 -14.21
CA VAL A 127 0.52 5.37 -15.09
C VAL A 127 -0.15 6.55 -15.80
N SER A 128 -0.69 6.29 -16.97
CA SER A 128 -1.45 7.27 -17.75
C SER A 128 -2.91 6.86 -17.87
N THR A 129 -3.80 7.85 -17.86
CA THR A 129 -5.23 7.60 -18.07
C THR A 129 -5.48 7.20 -19.53
N PRO A 130 -6.19 6.08 -19.79
CA PRO A 130 -6.59 5.70 -21.15
C PRO A 130 -7.46 6.78 -21.82
N ALA A 131 -7.52 6.75 -23.15
CA ALA A 131 -8.43 7.60 -23.91
C ALA A 131 -9.89 7.35 -23.45
N HIS A 132 -10.62 8.43 -23.22
CA HIS A 132 -12.00 8.38 -22.71
C HIS A 132 -12.75 9.65 -23.11
N ASP A 133 -14.07 9.55 -23.14
CA ASP A 133 -14.98 10.69 -23.20
C ASP A 133 -15.45 11.05 -21.78
N PRO A 134 -15.10 12.23 -21.24
CA PRO A 134 -15.55 12.64 -19.92
C PRO A 134 -17.08 12.77 -19.78
N ALA A 135 -17.78 13.04 -20.88
CA ALA A 135 -19.25 13.13 -20.93
C ALA A 135 -19.91 11.83 -21.39
N GLY A 136 -19.13 10.81 -21.73
CA GLY A 136 -19.61 9.53 -22.22
C GLY A 136 -20.56 8.84 -21.26
N ASP A 137 -21.55 8.11 -21.79
CA ASP A 137 -22.50 7.34 -21.02
C ASP A 137 -21.82 6.18 -20.30
N LEU A 138 -21.89 6.16 -18.97
CA LEU A 138 -21.25 5.13 -18.13
C LEU A 138 -22.05 3.82 -18.09
N MET A 139 -23.34 3.86 -18.43
CA MET A 139 -24.19 2.68 -18.44
C MET A 139 -24.09 1.92 -19.77
N ASP A 140 -24.18 2.61 -20.89
CA ASP A 140 -24.07 2.01 -22.22
C ASP A 140 -22.62 1.85 -22.66
N GLY A 141 -21.77 2.80 -22.31
CA GLY A 141 -20.33 2.73 -22.52
C GLY A 141 -19.59 1.89 -21.47
N ARG A 142 -18.29 1.75 -21.67
CA ARG A 142 -17.39 1.09 -20.70
C ARG A 142 -16.79 2.16 -19.77
N PRO A 143 -17.13 2.16 -18.46
CA PRO A 143 -16.50 3.07 -17.53
C PRO A 143 -14.97 2.88 -17.50
N VAL A 144 -14.22 3.97 -17.61
CA VAL A 144 -12.77 3.98 -17.45
C VAL A 144 -12.46 4.35 -16.00
N LEU A 145 -11.82 3.48 -15.28
CA LEU A 145 -11.39 3.75 -13.89
C LEU A 145 -10.08 4.54 -13.88
N ALA A 146 -9.86 5.32 -12.84
CA ALA A 146 -8.58 5.97 -12.61
C ALA A 146 -7.45 4.92 -12.69
N PRO A 147 -6.35 5.18 -13.43
CA PRO A 147 -5.35 4.15 -13.70
C PRO A 147 -4.56 3.75 -12.44
N ALA A 148 -4.40 4.68 -11.49
CA ALA A 148 -3.87 4.40 -10.16
C ALA A 148 -5.05 4.19 -9.21
N LEU A 149 -5.62 2.98 -9.18
CA LEU A 149 -6.74 2.61 -8.33
C LEU A 149 -6.54 1.21 -7.76
N MET A 150 -6.85 1.05 -6.48
CA MET A 150 -6.90 -0.23 -5.77
C MET A 150 -8.27 -0.39 -5.08
N ASN A 151 -8.89 -1.56 -5.24
CA ASN A 151 -10.11 -1.96 -4.54
C ASN A 151 -9.73 -2.99 -3.48
N LEU A 152 -9.81 -2.63 -2.21
CA LEU A 152 -9.18 -3.33 -1.09
C LEU A 152 -10.20 -3.80 -0.07
N ALA A 153 -10.00 -5.00 0.45
CA ALA A 153 -10.80 -5.58 1.52
C ALA A 153 -9.91 -5.80 2.77
N TYR A 154 -10.30 -5.22 3.88
CA TYR A 154 -9.64 -5.40 5.18
C TYR A 154 -10.58 -6.06 6.18
N GLN A 155 -10.03 -6.87 7.09
CA GLN A 155 -10.79 -7.45 8.20
C GLN A 155 -10.96 -6.47 9.36
N TRP A 156 -10.16 -5.40 9.36
CA TRP A 156 -10.13 -4.39 10.40
C TRP A 156 -10.41 -3.01 9.81
N PRO A 157 -11.11 -2.12 10.52
CA PRO A 157 -11.41 -0.76 10.05
C PRO A 157 -10.16 0.13 10.13
N VAL A 158 -9.17 -0.16 9.29
CA VAL A 158 -7.82 0.44 9.30
C VAL A 158 -7.82 1.95 9.14
N HIS A 159 -8.74 2.48 8.33
CA HIS A 159 -8.92 3.92 8.07
C HIS A 159 -9.34 4.72 9.32
N ARG A 160 -9.77 4.03 10.39
CA ARG A 160 -10.19 4.65 11.66
C ARG A 160 -9.14 4.52 12.75
N ILE A 161 -8.11 3.69 12.54
CA ILE A 161 -7.06 3.45 13.55
C ILE A 161 -6.21 4.70 13.71
N GLY A 162 -6.02 5.08 14.97
CA GLY A 162 -5.17 6.21 15.33
C GLY A 162 -4.87 6.24 16.82
N PRO A 163 -4.18 7.28 17.30
CA PRO A 163 -3.79 7.41 18.71
C PRO A 163 -4.97 7.35 19.67
N ALA A 164 -6.09 7.95 19.26
CA ALA A 164 -7.29 8.04 20.07
C ALA A 164 -8.17 6.77 20.03
N TRP A 165 -8.02 5.94 19.00
CA TRP A 165 -8.89 4.78 18.83
C TRP A 165 -8.21 3.59 18.17
N ARG A 166 -8.48 2.40 18.67
CA ARG A 166 -8.00 1.11 18.15
C ARG A 166 -9.10 0.07 18.23
N PRO A 167 -9.28 -0.77 17.18
CA PRO A 167 -10.33 -1.78 17.16
C PRO A 167 -10.04 -2.90 18.16
N ARG A 168 -11.08 -3.34 18.87
CA ARG A 168 -11.03 -4.50 19.78
C ARG A 168 -11.57 -5.78 19.13
N LYS A 169 -12.32 -5.65 18.04
CA LYS A 169 -12.92 -6.75 17.28
C LYS A 169 -12.83 -6.46 15.78
N ARG A 170 -12.84 -7.50 14.98
CA ARG A 170 -12.90 -7.39 13.52
C ARG A 170 -14.17 -6.67 13.10
N GLN A 171 -14.05 -5.78 12.14
CA GLN A 171 -15.12 -5.08 11.45
C GLN A 171 -14.66 -4.93 9.99
N PRO A 172 -15.03 -5.88 9.12
CA PRO A 172 -14.60 -5.84 7.73
C PRO A 172 -15.00 -4.53 7.05
N VAL A 173 -14.10 -4.00 6.25
CA VAL A 173 -14.29 -2.77 5.48
C VAL A 173 -13.79 -2.96 4.06
N GLN A 174 -14.49 -2.36 3.10
CA GLN A 174 -14.09 -2.27 1.70
C GLN A 174 -13.67 -0.83 1.42
N LEU A 175 -12.46 -0.64 0.91
CA LEU A 175 -11.93 0.67 0.58
C LEU A 175 -11.50 0.70 -0.88
N MET A 176 -11.98 1.69 -1.61
CA MET A 176 -11.42 2.06 -2.89
C MET A 176 -10.44 3.21 -2.66
N VAL A 177 -9.21 3.03 -3.11
CA VAL A 177 -8.15 4.05 -3.03
C VAL A 177 -7.71 4.34 -4.45
N TYR A 178 -7.66 5.62 -4.82
CA TYR A 178 -7.28 6.02 -6.16
C TYR A 178 -6.59 7.37 -6.15
N ARG A 179 -5.82 7.66 -7.19
CA ARG A 179 -5.24 8.98 -7.44
C ARG A 179 -6.11 9.71 -8.46
N ASP A 180 -6.61 10.88 -8.08
CA ASP A 180 -7.44 11.73 -8.93
C ASP A 180 -6.62 12.51 -9.98
N ALA A 181 -7.31 13.25 -10.86
CA ALA A 181 -6.68 14.05 -11.90
C ALA A 181 -5.84 15.23 -11.39
N ALA A 182 -5.96 15.57 -10.10
CA ALA A 182 -5.13 16.58 -9.43
C ALA A 182 -3.93 15.94 -8.70
N ASP A 183 -3.61 14.67 -9.00
CA ASP A 183 -2.56 13.88 -8.36
C ASP A 183 -2.76 13.70 -6.84
N ALA A 184 -3.98 13.81 -6.33
CA ALA A 184 -4.28 13.57 -4.93
C ALA A 184 -4.82 12.16 -4.71
N VAL A 185 -4.26 11.45 -3.73
CA VAL A 185 -4.76 10.12 -3.33
C VAL A 185 -6.04 10.29 -2.51
N ARG A 186 -7.09 9.59 -2.93
CA ARG A 186 -8.43 9.63 -2.34
C ARG A 186 -8.85 8.27 -1.82
N PHE A 187 -9.65 8.27 -0.77
CA PHE A 187 -10.16 7.08 -0.12
C PHE A 187 -11.69 7.15 -0.07
N ILE A 188 -12.34 6.08 -0.53
CA ILE A 188 -13.80 5.92 -0.46
C ILE A 188 -14.11 4.60 0.23
N GLU A 189 -14.89 4.64 1.31
CA GLU A 189 -15.46 3.43 1.92
C GLU A 189 -16.64 2.96 1.08
N LEU A 190 -16.59 1.70 0.63
CA LEU A 190 -17.62 1.09 -0.18
C LEU A 190 -18.41 0.07 0.63
N ASN A 191 -19.70 -0.06 0.35
CA ASN A 191 -20.44 -1.23 0.76
C ASN A 191 -20.03 -2.45 -0.09
N PRO A 192 -20.34 -3.69 0.32
CA PRO A 192 -19.91 -4.90 -0.41
C PRO A 192 -20.39 -4.94 -1.86
N VAL A 193 -21.58 -4.42 -2.15
CA VAL A 193 -22.16 -4.41 -3.53
C VAL A 193 -21.41 -3.42 -4.41
N SER A 194 -21.13 -2.21 -3.88
CA SER A 194 -20.35 -1.19 -4.58
C SER A 194 -18.91 -1.67 -4.82
N ALA A 195 -18.28 -2.33 -3.85
CA ALA A 195 -16.97 -2.92 -4.00
C ALA A 195 -16.97 -4.03 -5.08
N ARG A 196 -18.02 -4.83 -5.15
CA ARG A 196 -18.19 -5.85 -6.21
C ARG A 196 -18.34 -5.22 -7.59
N LEU A 197 -19.10 -4.11 -7.70
CA LEU A 197 -19.23 -3.37 -8.95
C LEU A 197 -17.84 -2.89 -9.43
N VAL A 198 -17.08 -2.23 -8.57
CA VAL A 198 -15.72 -1.77 -8.91
C VAL A 198 -14.82 -2.95 -9.32
N ALA A 199 -14.87 -4.08 -8.60
CA ALA A 199 -14.10 -5.26 -8.94
C ALA A 199 -14.46 -5.79 -10.35
N LEU A 200 -15.73 -5.85 -10.70
CA LEU A 200 -16.19 -6.29 -12.01
C LEU A 200 -15.77 -5.35 -13.14
N LEU A 201 -15.77 -4.03 -12.89
CA LEU A 201 -15.27 -3.05 -13.86
C LEU A 201 -13.77 -3.21 -14.11
N LEU A 202 -13.00 -3.52 -13.06
CA LEU A 202 -11.56 -3.79 -13.18
C LEU A 202 -11.27 -5.09 -13.96
N GLU A 203 -12.08 -6.14 -13.76
CA GLU A 203 -11.87 -7.45 -14.37
C GLU A 203 -12.28 -7.51 -15.85
N ALA A 204 -13.47 -7.04 -16.17
CA ALA A 204 -14.15 -7.41 -17.40
C ALA A 204 -14.16 -6.33 -18.49
N GLY A 205 -13.90 -5.07 -18.16
CA GLY A 205 -14.02 -3.97 -19.12
C GLY A 205 -15.40 -3.89 -19.80
N ALA A 206 -16.46 -4.30 -19.09
CA ALA A 206 -17.84 -4.34 -19.58
C ALA A 206 -18.52 -2.98 -19.40
N SER A 207 -19.67 -2.77 -20.07
CA SER A 207 -20.50 -1.59 -19.85
C SER A 207 -21.09 -1.57 -18.43
N GLY A 208 -21.46 -0.39 -17.94
CA GLY A 208 -22.13 -0.26 -16.64
C GLY A 208 -23.39 -1.12 -16.55
N THR A 209 -24.22 -1.11 -17.60
CA THR A 209 -25.44 -1.95 -17.69
C THR A 209 -25.13 -3.44 -17.58
N ALA A 210 -24.12 -3.94 -18.30
CA ALA A 210 -23.74 -5.35 -18.25
C ALA A 210 -23.23 -5.73 -16.85
N THR A 211 -22.42 -4.85 -16.24
CA THR A 211 -21.89 -5.02 -14.88
C THR A 211 -23.01 -5.05 -13.85
N CYS A 212 -23.96 -4.11 -13.90
CA CYS A 212 -25.10 -4.06 -12.98
C CYS A 212 -26.04 -5.27 -13.15
N ARG A 213 -26.28 -5.74 -14.37
CA ARG A 213 -27.05 -6.98 -14.62
C ARG A 213 -26.37 -8.19 -13.99
N ARG A 214 -25.06 -8.29 -14.10
CA ARG A 214 -24.30 -9.37 -13.44
C ARG A 214 -24.46 -9.33 -11.93
N ILE A 215 -24.38 -8.14 -11.32
CA ILE A 215 -24.62 -7.98 -9.87
C ILE A 215 -26.05 -8.39 -9.49
N ALA A 216 -27.06 -7.96 -10.25
CA ALA A 216 -28.44 -8.35 -10.01
C ALA A 216 -28.61 -9.88 -10.02
N THR A 217 -27.92 -10.56 -10.94
CA THR A 217 -27.91 -12.03 -11.02
C THR A 217 -27.17 -12.66 -9.84
N GLU A 218 -25.98 -12.16 -9.48
CA GLU A 218 -25.18 -12.66 -8.34
C GLU A 218 -25.96 -12.53 -7.02
N LEU A 219 -26.70 -11.44 -6.85
CA LEU A 219 -27.54 -11.17 -5.67
C LEU A 219 -28.90 -11.88 -5.70
N GLN A 220 -29.29 -12.47 -6.85
CA GLN A 220 -30.66 -12.96 -7.07
C GLN A 220 -31.70 -11.90 -6.69
N HIS A 221 -31.43 -10.63 -7.05
CA HIS A 221 -32.25 -9.51 -6.63
C HIS A 221 -33.62 -9.55 -7.27
N PRO A 222 -34.75 -9.41 -6.51
CA PRO A 222 -36.10 -9.53 -7.03
C PRO A 222 -36.45 -8.42 -8.04
N ASP A 223 -35.79 -7.28 -7.97
CA ASP A 223 -35.96 -6.15 -8.89
C ASP A 223 -34.61 -5.78 -9.53
N PRO A 224 -34.27 -6.36 -10.69
CA PRO A 224 -33.06 -5.99 -11.42
C PRO A 224 -33.03 -4.51 -11.89
N ALA A 225 -34.19 -3.88 -12.11
CA ALA A 225 -34.25 -2.49 -12.54
C ALA A 225 -33.77 -1.55 -11.43
N ALA A 226 -34.11 -1.83 -10.18
CA ALA A 226 -33.60 -1.10 -9.02
C ALA A 226 -32.07 -1.22 -8.92
N VAL A 227 -31.49 -2.39 -9.20
CA VAL A 227 -30.02 -2.58 -9.19
C VAL A 227 -29.36 -1.73 -10.28
N LEU A 228 -29.95 -1.67 -11.49
CA LEU A 228 -29.44 -0.82 -12.56
C LEU A 228 -29.49 0.67 -12.18
N ALA A 229 -30.61 1.12 -11.61
CA ALA A 229 -30.78 2.52 -11.18
C ALA A 229 -29.74 2.93 -10.10
N HIS A 230 -29.55 2.08 -9.08
CA HIS A 230 -28.54 2.32 -8.04
C HIS A 230 -27.11 2.26 -8.61
N GLY A 231 -26.85 1.33 -9.54
CA GLY A 231 -25.57 1.23 -10.22
C GLY A 231 -25.25 2.49 -11.03
N ALA A 232 -26.23 3.02 -11.78
CA ALA A 232 -26.07 4.27 -12.53
C ALA A 232 -25.74 5.46 -11.61
N ALA A 233 -26.47 5.58 -10.49
CA ALA A 233 -26.20 6.63 -9.49
C ALA A 233 -24.78 6.50 -8.91
N LEU A 234 -24.37 5.30 -8.54
CA LEU A 234 -23.04 5.06 -8.01
C LEU A 234 -21.93 5.39 -9.03
N LEU A 235 -22.10 4.98 -10.29
CA LEU A 235 -21.10 5.30 -11.33
C LEU A 235 -20.96 6.82 -11.52
N GLU A 236 -22.07 7.55 -11.44
CA GLU A 236 -22.05 9.00 -11.52
C GLU A 236 -21.39 9.65 -10.27
N GLU A 237 -21.67 9.13 -9.07
CA GLU A 237 -20.96 9.56 -7.84
C GLU A 237 -19.46 9.33 -7.95
N LEU A 238 -19.04 8.18 -8.49
CA LEU A 238 -17.62 7.87 -8.70
C LEU A 238 -16.98 8.77 -9.77
N ARG A 239 -17.74 9.18 -10.80
CA ARG A 239 -17.29 10.18 -11.78
C ARG A 239 -17.08 11.53 -11.12
N GLN A 240 -18.05 12.01 -10.35
CA GLN A 240 -17.95 13.29 -9.62
C GLN A 240 -16.80 13.29 -8.61
N ALA A 241 -16.52 12.15 -8.00
CA ALA A 241 -15.36 11.97 -7.12
C ALA A 241 -14.02 11.86 -7.87
N GLY A 242 -14.03 11.76 -9.20
CA GLY A 242 -12.81 11.63 -10.02
C GLY A 242 -12.21 10.22 -10.08
N ALA A 243 -12.92 9.22 -9.57
CA ALA A 243 -12.53 7.81 -9.65
C ALA A 243 -12.83 7.20 -11.03
N ILE A 244 -13.79 7.76 -11.76
CA ILE A 244 -14.14 7.43 -13.14
C ILE A 244 -13.99 8.69 -13.98
N PRO A 245 -12.89 8.87 -14.75
CA PRO A 245 -12.70 10.02 -15.60
C PRO A 245 -13.70 10.10 -16.75
N GLY A 246 -14.31 8.99 -17.19
CA GLY A 246 -15.29 8.97 -18.27
C GLY A 246 -15.59 7.56 -18.77
N ALA A 247 -16.18 7.46 -19.95
CA ALA A 247 -16.38 6.21 -20.66
C ALA A 247 -15.34 6.02 -21.77
N ALA A 248 -14.99 4.77 -22.09
CA ALA A 248 -14.11 4.48 -23.20
C ALA A 248 -14.77 4.93 -24.53
N SER A 249 -13.97 5.57 -25.36
CA SER A 249 -14.36 6.01 -26.72
C SER A 249 -14.55 4.83 -27.65
#